data_3223f78a788ee343ac37a447b2877400
#
_entry.id   3223f78a788ee343ac37a447b2877400
#
_cell.length_a   1.000
_cell.length_b   1.000
_cell.length_c   1.000
_cell.angle_alpha   90.00
_cell.angle_beta   90.00
_cell.angle_gamma   90.00
#
_symmetry.space_group_name_H-M   'P 1'
#
loop_
_entity.id
_entity.type
_entity.pdbx_description
1 polymer ?
#
loop_
_entity_poly.entity_id
_entity_poly.type
_entity_poly.pdbx_seq_one_letter_code
_entity_poly.pdbx_strand_id
1 'polypeptide(L)'
;MLTPGTLHAIRQAENHTMEYENIIFDVELLGGTGDLCVEKYLLPLQSGRLALPKHITPDEAWYSQAAACLREAEEASRCRQPGYELCIKGALLLFLALLIAQSKALPPAEKANTQRLKTVLQWISAHYSEPVCVADAAALCRCSPNHFMRWFRQMTGQT
;
A
#
# COMPACT_ATOMS: atom_id res chain seq x y z
N MET A 1 3.74 4.92 -3.65
CA MET A 1 2.57 4.76 -2.75
C MET A 1 2.61 3.42 -2.06
N LEU A 2 2.23 3.36 -0.79
CA LEU A 2 2.12 2.11 -0.02
C LEU A 2 0.64 1.72 0.09
N THR A 3 0.32 0.49 -0.25
CA THR A 3 -1.05 -0.04 -0.16
C THR A 3 -1.32 -0.65 1.23
N PRO A 4 -2.58 -0.79 1.67
CA PRO A 4 -2.91 -1.43 2.94
C PRO A 4 -2.22 -2.78 3.10
N GLY A 5 -1.68 -3.05 4.29
CA GLY A 5 -0.95 -4.28 4.60
C GLY A 5 0.44 -4.39 3.95
N THR A 6 0.99 -3.32 3.38
CA THR A 6 2.38 -3.29 2.92
C THR A 6 3.31 -3.09 4.10
N LEU A 7 4.17 -4.07 4.37
CA LEU A 7 5.24 -3.91 5.36
C LEU A 7 6.26 -2.90 4.83
N HIS A 8 6.54 -1.90 5.63
CA HIS A 8 7.51 -0.86 5.30
C HIS A 8 8.23 -0.36 6.54
N ALA A 9 9.41 0.21 6.34
CA ALA A 9 10.16 0.89 7.37
C ALA A 9 10.77 2.16 6.79
N ILE A 10 10.77 3.23 7.59
CA ILE A 10 11.44 4.48 7.26
C ILE A 10 12.76 4.48 8.04
N ARG A 11 13.86 4.70 7.34
CA ARG A 11 15.19 4.79 7.94
C ARG A 11 15.88 6.05 7.45
N GLN A 12 16.43 6.82 8.36
CA GLN A 12 17.29 7.95 8.02
C GLN A 12 18.59 7.43 7.42
N ALA A 13 19.00 8.02 6.29
CA ALA A 13 20.32 7.76 5.74
C ALA A 13 21.39 8.42 6.63
N GLU A 14 22.55 7.77 6.78
CA GLU A 14 23.66 8.31 7.54
C GLU A 14 24.07 9.69 6.98
N ASN A 15 24.28 10.65 7.88
CA ASN A 15 24.70 12.02 7.59
C ASN A 15 23.69 12.89 6.77
N HIS A 16 22.42 12.50 6.68
CA HIS A 16 21.39 13.31 6.03
C HIS A 16 20.23 13.58 6.98
N THR A 17 19.75 14.81 7.02
CA THR A 17 18.45 15.14 7.63
C THR A 17 17.35 14.67 6.70
N MET A 18 16.38 13.91 7.22
CA MET A 18 15.23 13.43 6.46
C MET A 18 14.01 14.27 6.84
N GLU A 19 13.46 14.96 5.86
CA GLU A 19 12.15 15.62 5.93
C GLU A 19 11.18 14.84 5.06
N TYR A 20 9.99 14.52 5.58
CA TYR A 20 8.97 13.80 4.84
C TYR A 20 7.57 14.18 5.32
N GLU A 21 6.61 14.07 4.42
CA GLU A 21 5.20 14.23 4.69
C GLU A 21 4.46 12.92 4.42
N ASN A 22 3.46 12.62 5.24
CA ASN A 22 2.60 11.46 5.08
C ASN A 22 1.18 11.91 4.73
N ILE A 23 0.69 11.47 3.59
CA ILE A 23 -0.74 11.57 3.24
C ILE A 23 -1.34 10.20 3.49
N ILE A 24 -2.12 10.07 4.57
CA ILE A 24 -2.77 8.84 4.98
C ILE A 24 -4.28 9.01 4.79
N PHE A 25 -4.90 8.11 4.07
CA PHE A 25 -6.35 8.12 3.85
C PHE A 25 -6.90 6.70 3.79
N ASP A 26 -8.17 6.55 4.18
CA ASP A 26 -8.89 5.30 4.01
C ASP A 26 -9.32 5.15 2.54
N VAL A 27 -9.23 3.94 2.02
CA VAL A 27 -9.68 3.64 0.65
C VAL A 27 -11.18 3.83 0.51
N GLU A 28 -11.96 3.68 1.59
CA GLU A 28 -13.40 3.95 1.62
C GLU A 28 -13.74 5.43 1.32
N LEU A 29 -12.81 6.35 1.57
CA LEU A 29 -12.95 7.75 1.14
C LEU A 29 -13.14 7.86 -0.38
N LEU A 30 -12.53 6.98 -1.15
CA LEU A 30 -12.48 7.05 -2.62
C LEU A 30 -13.73 6.48 -3.29
N GLY A 31 -14.46 5.58 -2.62
CA GLY A 31 -15.69 5.01 -3.15
C GLY A 31 -16.27 3.94 -2.25
N GLY A 32 -17.57 3.68 -2.40
CA GLY A 32 -18.32 2.71 -1.61
C GLY A 32 -18.76 1.48 -2.41
N THR A 33 -19.60 0.67 -1.79
CA THR A 33 -20.17 -0.54 -2.37
C THR A 33 -20.98 -0.22 -3.65
N GLY A 34 -20.75 -0.97 -4.73
CA GLY A 34 -21.43 -0.78 -6.01
C GLY A 34 -20.77 0.28 -6.92
N ASP A 35 -19.68 0.90 -6.49
CA ASP A 35 -18.90 1.81 -7.33
C ASP A 35 -18.01 1.00 -8.29
N LEU A 36 -18.16 1.24 -9.59
CA LEU A 36 -17.38 0.58 -10.64
C LEU A 36 -15.86 0.77 -10.46
N CYS A 37 -15.43 1.95 -10.01
CA CYS A 37 -14.00 2.22 -9.78
C CYS A 37 -13.48 1.42 -8.60
N VAL A 38 -14.30 1.23 -7.56
CA VAL A 38 -13.96 0.37 -6.43
C VAL A 38 -13.75 -1.06 -6.91
N GLU A 39 -14.70 -1.63 -7.62
CA GLU A 39 -14.64 -3.02 -8.09
C GLU A 39 -13.46 -3.25 -9.05
N LYS A 40 -13.28 -2.33 -9.99
CA LYS A 40 -12.29 -2.48 -11.06
C LYS A 40 -10.86 -2.18 -10.64
N TYR A 41 -10.65 -1.23 -9.71
CA TYR A 41 -9.34 -0.73 -9.38
C TYR A 41 -8.98 -0.84 -7.89
N LEU A 42 -9.87 -0.42 -6.98
CA LEU A 42 -9.53 -0.35 -5.57
C LEU A 42 -9.48 -1.74 -4.90
N LEU A 43 -10.45 -2.61 -5.15
CA LEU A 43 -10.44 -3.99 -4.65
C LEU A 43 -9.25 -4.80 -5.17
N PRO A 44 -8.89 -4.75 -6.48
CA PRO A 44 -7.65 -5.36 -6.97
C PRO A 44 -6.39 -4.79 -6.31
N LEU A 45 -6.37 -3.50 -6.01
CA LEU A 45 -5.25 -2.85 -5.32
C LEU A 45 -5.14 -3.34 -3.86
N GLN A 46 -6.24 -3.34 -3.11
CA GLN A 46 -6.28 -3.84 -1.72
C GLN A 46 -5.90 -5.31 -1.63
N SER A 47 -6.38 -6.14 -2.57
CA SER A 47 -6.05 -7.57 -2.61
C SER A 47 -4.67 -7.89 -3.17
N GLY A 48 -3.86 -6.88 -3.55
CA GLY A 48 -2.53 -7.08 -4.11
C GLY A 48 -2.54 -7.69 -5.52
N ARG A 49 -3.67 -7.68 -6.22
CA ARG A 49 -3.77 -8.10 -7.63
C ARG A 49 -3.30 -7.03 -8.60
N LEU A 50 -3.34 -5.77 -8.18
CA LEU A 50 -2.81 -4.62 -8.89
C LEU A 50 -1.67 -4.01 -8.08
N ALA A 51 -0.50 -3.82 -8.70
CA ALA A 51 0.62 -3.16 -8.08
C ALA A 51 0.80 -1.76 -8.66
N LEU A 52 0.91 -0.78 -7.78
CA LEU A 52 1.24 0.58 -8.15
C LEU A 52 2.76 0.83 -8.04
N PRO A 53 3.29 1.83 -8.77
CA PRO A 53 4.65 2.30 -8.54
C PRO A 53 4.84 2.67 -7.07
N LYS A 54 5.85 2.09 -6.43
CA LYS A 54 6.17 2.36 -5.01
C LYS A 54 6.96 3.65 -4.84
N HIS A 55 7.74 3.99 -5.84
CA HIS A 55 8.63 5.13 -5.87
C HIS A 55 8.38 5.91 -7.16
N ILE A 56 8.33 7.23 -7.06
CA ILE A 56 8.14 8.16 -8.17
C ILE A 56 9.24 9.20 -8.04
N THR A 57 10.05 9.33 -9.08
CA THR A 57 11.18 10.27 -9.10
C THR A 57 10.86 11.49 -9.98
N PRO A 58 11.51 12.64 -9.73
CA PRO A 58 11.34 13.85 -10.55
C PRO A 58 11.63 13.65 -12.04
N ASP A 59 12.39 12.62 -12.40
CA ASP A 59 12.76 12.32 -13.79
C ASP A 59 11.61 11.70 -14.59
N GLU A 60 10.54 11.26 -13.92
CA GLU A 60 9.39 10.67 -14.58
C GLU A 60 8.49 11.74 -15.20
N ALA A 61 8.11 11.57 -16.46
CA ALA A 61 7.34 12.55 -17.22
C ALA A 61 5.99 12.93 -16.57
N TRP A 62 5.44 12.06 -15.73
CA TRP A 62 4.17 12.25 -15.04
C TRP A 62 4.33 12.71 -13.56
N TYR A 63 5.59 12.89 -13.09
CA TYR A 63 5.87 13.32 -11.72
C TYR A 63 5.17 14.63 -11.35
N SER A 64 5.29 15.65 -12.19
CA SER A 64 4.70 16.97 -11.93
C SER A 64 3.18 16.92 -11.76
N GLN A 65 2.50 16.07 -12.54
CA GLN A 65 1.06 15.88 -12.43
C GLN A 65 0.69 15.15 -11.14
N ALA A 66 1.43 14.09 -10.79
CA ALA A 66 1.23 13.36 -9.54
C ALA A 66 1.45 14.27 -8.32
N ALA A 67 2.53 15.05 -8.31
CA ALA A 67 2.82 16.00 -7.25
C ALA A 67 1.75 17.12 -7.17
N ALA A 68 1.20 17.57 -8.29
CA ALA A 68 0.12 18.56 -8.31
C ALA A 68 -1.15 18.01 -7.63
N CYS A 69 -1.55 16.78 -7.92
CA CYS A 69 -2.70 16.15 -7.27
C CYS A 69 -2.53 16.09 -5.75
N LEU A 70 -1.34 15.70 -5.26
CA LEU A 70 -1.09 15.63 -3.83
C LEU A 70 -1.12 17.01 -3.17
N ARG A 71 -0.50 18.02 -3.78
CA ARG A 71 -0.56 19.41 -3.28
C ARG A 71 -1.99 19.95 -3.24
N GLU A 72 -2.83 19.63 -4.21
CA GLU A 72 -4.23 20.06 -4.22
C GLU A 72 -5.02 19.42 -3.09
N ALA A 73 -4.84 18.12 -2.84
CA ALA A 73 -5.46 17.44 -1.71
C ALA A 73 -5.02 18.03 -0.37
N GLU A 74 -3.76 18.36 -0.22
CA GLU A 74 -3.16 18.95 0.97
C GLU A 74 -3.66 20.37 1.21
N GLU A 75 -3.67 21.22 0.19
CA GLU A 75 -4.21 22.58 0.26
C GLU A 75 -5.70 22.59 0.60
N ALA A 76 -6.50 21.71 0.00
CA ALA A 76 -7.91 21.54 0.33
C ALA A 76 -8.10 21.14 1.81
N SER A 77 -7.27 20.21 2.30
CA SER A 77 -7.29 19.78 3.70
C SER A 77 -6.91 20.91 4.67
N ARG A 78 -6.00 21.77 4.27
CA ARG A 78 -5.54 22.92 5.07
C ARG A 78 -6.56 24.05 5.10
N CYS A 79 -7.12 24.42 3.96
CA CYS A 79 -8.01 25.57 3.82
C CYS A 79 -9.45 25.28 4.25
N ARG A 80 -9.92 24.04 4.15
CA ARG A 80 -11.26 23.57 4.54
C ARG A 80 -12.41 24.45 4.06
N GLN A 81 -12.33 24.97 2.84
CA GLN A 81 -13.44 25.66 2.20
C GLN A 81 -14.63 24.71 1.98
N PRO A 82 -15.87 25.21 1.87
CA PRO A 82 -17.02 24.34 1.57
C PRO A 82 -16.74 23.45 0.37
N GLY A 83 -16.92 22.12 0.53
CA GLY A 83 -16.63 21.11 -0.50
C GLY A 83 -15.17 20.62 -0.55
N TYR A 84 -14.35 20.96 0.44
CA TYR A 84 -12.94 20.53 0.49
C TYR A 84 -12.79 18.99 0.45
N GLU A 85 -13.74 18.25 1.03
CA GLU A 85 -13.73 16.78 0.97
C GLU A 85 -13.87 16.27 -0.47
N LEU A 86 -14.67 16.95 -1.29
CA LEU A 86 -14.80 16.62 -2.73
C LEU A 86 -13.50 16.92 -3.49
N CYS A 87 -12.85 18.04 -3.15
CA CYS A 87 -11.55 18.39 -3.73
C CYS A 87 -10.49 17.35 -3.37
N ILE A 88 -10.38 16.95 -2.10
CA ILE A 88 -9.47 15.91 -1.64
C ILE A 88 -9.74 14.61 -2.39
N LYS A 89 -11.01 14.16 -2.40
CA LYS A 89 -11.41 12.91 -3.08
C LYS A 89 -11.06 12.96 -4.57
N GLY A 90 -11.40 14.04 -5.25
CA GLY A 90 -11.11 14.23 -6.68
C GLY A 90 -9.61 14.20 -6.98
N ALA A 91 -8.81 14.92 -6.20
CA ALA A 91 -7.35 14.95 -6.33
C ALA A 91 -6.71 13.57 -6.11
N LEU A 92 -7.16 12.82 -5.08
CA LEU A 92 -6.68 11.47 -4.80
C LEU A 92 -7.10 10.46 -5.88
N LEU A 93 -8.31 10.59 -6.46
CA LEU A 93 -8.74 9.76 -7.58
C LEU A 93 -7.91 10.01 -8.84
N LEU A 94 -7.62 11.27 -9.15
CA LEU A 94 -6.73 11.64 -10.27
C LEU A 94 -5.30 11.11 -10.04
N PHE A 95 -4.78 11.25 -8.82
CA PHE A 95 -3.49 10.68 -8.45
C PHE A 95 -3.46 9.17 -8.67
N LEU A 96 -4.49 8.45 -8.21
CA LEU A 96 -4.58 7.00 -8.43
C LEU A 96 -4.69 6.63 -9.91
N ALA A 97 -5.43 7.40 -10.70
CA ALA A 97 -5.54 7.16 -12.14
C ALA A 97 -4.16 7.25 -12.83
N LEU A 98 -3.34 8.24 -12.46
CA LEU A 98 -1.95 8.35 -12.94
C LEU A 98 -1.12 7.14 -12.54
N LEU A 99 -1.20 6.70 -11.29
CA LEU A 99 -0.47 5.53 -10.80
C LEU A 99 -0.90 4.24 -11.51
N ILE A 100 -2.21 4.07 -11.73
CA ILE A 100 -2.77 2.90 -12.42
C ILE A 100 -2.31 2.87 -13.88
N ALA A 101 -2.25 4.02 -14.55
CA ALA A 101 -1.72 4.12 -15.92
C ALA A 101 -0.26 3.67 -16.03
N GLN A 102 0.52 3.81 -14.95
CA GLN A 102 1.91 3.36 -14.86
C GLN A 102 2.06 1.97 -14.21
N SER A 103 0.94 1.34 -13.83
CA SER A 103 0.98 0.02 -13.19
C SER A 103 1.46 -1.05 -14.16
N LYS A 104 2.32 -1.93 -13.67
CA LYS A 104 2.74 -3.13 -14.39
C LYS A 104 2.02 -4.33 -13.81
N ALA A 105 1.63 -5.28 -14.67
CA ALA A 105 1.12 -6.55 -14.18
C ALA A 105 2.19 -7.27 -13.36
N LEU A 106 1.89 -7.57 -12.09
CA LEU A 106 2.80 -8.35 -11.25
C LEU A 106 2.93 -9.78 -11.80
N PRO A 107 4.14 -10.35 -11.80
CA PRO A 107 4.33 -11.77 -12.06
C PRO A 107 3.49 -12.61 -11.10
N PRO A 108 2.93 -13.76 -11.54
CA PRO A 108 2.07 -14.61 -10.71
C PRO A 108 2.70 -15.02 -9.37
N ALA A 109 3.98 -15.30 -9.35
CA ALA A 109 4.72 -15.67 -8.14
C ALA A 109 4.82 -14.52 -7.12
N GLU A 110 5.00 -13.29 -7.59
CA GLU A 110 5.09 -12.10 -6.74
C GLU A 110 3.72 -11.75 -6.13
N LYS A 111 2.65 -11.90 -6.92
CA LYS A 111 1.27 -11.78 -6.42
C LYS A 111 0.98 -12.78 -5.32
N ALA A 112 1.35 -14.05 -5.52
CA ALA A 112 1.14 -15.11 -4.53
C ALA A 112 1.92 -14.84 -3.24
N ASN A 113 3.17 -14.40 -3.32
CA ASN A 113 3.98 -14.06 -2.17
C ASN A 113 3.42 -12.86 -1.38
N THR A 114 2.98 -11.81 -2.08
CA THR A 114 2.37 -10.63 -1.44
C THR A 114 1.08 -11.01 -0.72
N GLN A 115 0.22 -11.80 -1.35
CA GLN A 115 -1.03 -12.25 -0.73
C GLN A 115 -0.77 -13.14 0.49
N ARG A 116 0.17 -14.05 0.37
CA ARG A 116 0.59 -14.94 1.46
C ARG A 116 1.11 -14.14 2.66
N LEU A 117 1.95 -13.12 2.42
CA LEU A 117 2.46 -12.25 3.47
C LEU A 117 1.32 -11.49 4.18
N LYS A 118 0.39 -10.91 3.42
CA LYS A 118 -0.80 -10.24 3.98
C LYS A 118 -1.59 -11.16 4.90
N THR A 119 -1.87 -12.39 4.47
CA THR A 119 -2.60 -13.37 5.28
C THR A 119 -1.88 -13.68 6.60
N VAL A 120 -0.56 -13.86 6.55
CA VAL A 120 0.23 -14.11 7.76
C VAL A 120 0.21 -12.93 8.72
N LEU A 121 0.42 -11.70 8.20
CA LEU A 121 0.44 -10.50 9.03
C LEU A 121 -0.93 -10.21 9.66
N GLN A 122 -2.02 -10.40 8.91
CA GLN A 122 -3.38 -10.28 9.43
C GLN A 122 -3.65 -11.31 10.55
N TRP A 123 -3.21 -12.56 10.35
CA TRP A 123 -3.36 -13.59 11.36
C TRP A 123 -2.56 -13.25 12.62
N ILE A 124 -1.29 -12.81 12.49
CA ILE A 124 -0.48 -12.37 13.63
C ILE A 124 -1.18 -11.20 14.36
N SER A 125 -1.70 -10.22 13.64
CA SER A 125 -2.42 -9.09 14.22
C SER A 125 -3.70 -9.49 14.95
N ALA A 126 -4.37 -10.54 14.52
CA ALA A 126 -5.57 -11.06 15.18
C ALA A 126 -5.26 -11.88 16.44
N HIS A 127 -4.05 -12.48 16.54
CA HIS A 127 -3.68 -13.42 17.59
C HIS A 127 -2.48 -12.93 18.43
N TYR A 128 -2.08 -11.68 18.32
CA TYR A 128 -0.87 -11.17 19.00
C TYR A 128 -0.94 -11.23 20.53
N SER A 129 -2.15 -11.30 21.10
CA SER A 129 -2.38 -11.47 22.55
C SER A 129 -2.29 -12.92 23.04
N GLU A 130 -2.15 -13.88 22.13
CA GLU A 130 -2.07 -15.31 22.41
C GLU A 130 -0.64 -15.83 22.15
N PRO A 131 -0.26 -16.99 22.69
CA PRO A 131 1.01 -17.63 22.34
C PRO A 131 1.03 -18.03 20.86
N VAL A 132 1.67 -17.24 20.03
CA VAL A 132 1.83 -17.50 18.59
C VAL A 132 3.09 -18.32 18.34
N CYS A 133 2.98 -19.46 17.65
CA CYS A 133 4.12 -20.26 17.28
C CYS A 133 4.39 -20.24 15.77
N VAL A 134 5.65 -20.45 15.39
CA VAL A 134 6.07 -20.48 13.97
C VAL A 134 5.37 -21.59 13.19
N ALA A 135 5.02 -22.69 13.84
CA ALA A 135 4.34 -23.83 13.21
C ALA A 135 2.94 -23.42 12.71
N ASP A 136 2.21 -22.60 13.48
CA ASP A 136 0.87 -22.15 13.09
C ASP A 136 0.93 -21.23 11.86
N ALA A 137 1.86 -20.27 11.86
CA ALA A 137 2.10 -19.41 10.71
C ALA A 137 2.56 -20.20 9.46
N ALA A 138 3.38 -21.22 9.65
CA ALA A 138 3.82 -22.10 8.56
C ALA A 138 2.66 -22.95 8.00
N ALA A 139 1.74 -23.41 8.85
CA ALA A 139 0.55 -24.14 8.44
C ALA A 139 -0.37 -23.27 7.56
N LEU A 140 -0.59 -22.01 7.92
CA LEU A 140 -1.31 -21.05 7.06
C LEU A 140 -0.70 -20.93 5.66
N CYS A 141 0.61 -21.03 5.60
CA CYS A 141 1.38 -20.96 4.37
C CYS A 141 1.53 -22.32 3.66
N ARG A 142 0.98 -23.39 4.20
CA ARG A 142 1.10 -24.77 3.70
C ARG A 142 2.56 -25.17 3.43
N CYS A 143 3.45 -24.85 4.37
CA CYS A 143 4.87 -25.16 4.26
C CYS A 143 5.48 -25.55 5.60
N SER A 144 6.71 -26.10 5.57
CA SER A 144 7.42 -26.42 6.81
C SER A 144 7.86 -25.15 7.57
N PRO A 145 8.00 -25.19 8.91
CA PRO A 145 8.51 -24.08 9.71
C PRO A 145 9.82 -23.50 9.21
N ASN A 146 10.78 -24.35 8.81
CA ASN A 146 12.07 -23.89 8.28
C ASN A 146 11.94 -23.16 6.94
N HIS A 147 11.03 -23.61 6.07
CA HIS A 147 10.75 -22.92 4.81
C HIS A 147 10.06 -21.58 5.08
N PHE A 148 9.09 -21.57 5.99
CA PHE A 148 8.38 -20.36 6.41
C PHE A 148 9.36 -19.30 6.94
N MET A 149 10.24 -19.64 7.86
CA MET A 149 11.21 -18.72 8.45
C MET A 149 12.12 -18.08 7.38
N ARG A 150 12.66 -18.88 6.45
CA ARG A 150 13.49 -18.35 5.36
C ARG A 150 12.72 -17.42 4.44
N TRP A 151 11.52 -17.83 4.04
CA TRP A 151 10.64 -17.04 3.19
C TRP A 151 10.21 -15.75 3.89
N PHE A 152 9.77 -15.81 5.15
CA PHE A 152 9.33 -14.66 5.92
C PHE A 152 10.45 -13.64 6.10
N ARG A 153 11.65 -14.10 6.43
CA ARG A 153 12.85 -13.26 6.51
C ARG A 153 13.18 -12.58 5.17
N GLN A 154 13.05 -13.30 4.07
CA GLN A 154 13.27 -12.75 2.74
C GLN A 154 12.26 -11.64 2.42
N MET A 155 11.00 -11.82 2.83
CA MET A 155 9.91 -10.87 2.55
C MET A 155 9.91 -9.66 3.47
N THR A 156 10.33 -9.81 4.71
CA THR A 156 10.20 -8.78 5.75
C THR A 156 11.53 -8.20 6.22
N GLY A 157 12.63 -8.90 6.00
CA GLY A 157 13.93 -8.58 6.58
C GLY A 157 14.03 -8.90 8.09
N GLN A 158 12.97 -9.49 8.69
CA GLN A 158 12.84 -9.80 10.12
C GLN A 158 12.78 -11.32 10.31
N THR A 159 13.11 -11.77 11.52
CA THR A 159 12.98 -13.17 11.94
C THR A 159 11.94 -13.30 13.04
#